data_c1faafad280a434931c08b033c46871c
#
_entry.id   c1faafad280a434931c08b033c46871c
#
_cell.length_a   1.000
_cell.length_b   1.000
_cell.length_c   1.000
_cell.angle_alpha   90.00
_cell.angle_beta   90.00
_cell.angle_gamma   90.00
#
_symmetry.space_group_name_H-M   'P 1'
#
loop_
_entity.id
_entity.type
_entity.pdbx_description
1 polymer ?
#
loop_
_entity_poly.entity_id
_entity_poly.type
_entity_poly.pdbx_seq_one_letter_code
_entity_poly.pdbx_strand_id
1 'polypeptide(L)'
;NAMFEKTNRVWMEKRLKTDEFLSNDGRVMDSMLSENLCQGWLEGYLLTGRHGFFHSYEAFVRVIDSMVNQHAKWLKVCNEIPWREEISSLNYVLSSHIWQQDHNGYTHQDPGFLNHLVTKKADIVRMYLPPDANCLLSCFDHCVKTKNYINVIIASKHPSRQWLTMDEAIKHCTKGIGIWNFASNDGGSEPDLVMASCGDTPTLEALAATAILRQNFPELKIRFVNVV
;
A
#
# COMPACT_ATOMS: atom_id res chain seq x y z
N ASN A 1 12.83 -5.90 -11.56
CA ASN A 1 13.74 -4.92 -12.19
C ASN A 1 13.66 -4.80 -13.71
N ALA A 2 12.74 -5.49 -14.38
CA ALA A 2 12.60 -5.41 -15.85
C ALA A 2 12.43 -3.97 -16.36
N MET A 3 11.73 -3.12 -15.59
CA MET A 3 11.50 -1.70 -15.95
C MET A 3 12.80 -0.90 -16.09
N PHE A 4 13.83 -1.23 -15.30
CA PHE A 4 15.10 -0.49 -15.25
C PHE A 4 16.30 -1.29 -15.78
N GLU A 5 16.08 -2.43 -16.45
CA GLU A 5 17.12 -3.32 -16.88
C GLU A 5 18.15 -2.64 -17.82
N LYS A 6 17.66 -1.75 -18.68
CA LYS A 6 18.49 -1.02 -19.66
C LYS A 6 18.84 0.41 -19.22
N THR A 7 18.55 0.77 -17.96
CA THR A 7 18.81 2.11 -17.45
C THR A 7 20.19 2.18 -16.84
N ASN A 8 20.96 3.22 -17.18
CA ASN A 8 22.27 3.46 -16.57
C ASN A 8 22.13 3.60 -15.05
N ARG A 9 23.03 2.94 -14.35
CA ARG A 9 23.13 2.93 -12.89
C ARG A 9 24.24 3.85 -12.43
N VAL A 10 24.01 4.51 -11.32
CA VAL A 10 25.01 5.28 -10.60
C VAL A 10 25.24 4.66 -9.23
N TRP A 11 26.47 4.66 -8.78
CA TRP A 11 26.83 4.26 -7.43
C TRP A 11 26.91 5.50 -6.54
N MET A 12 26.48 5.42 -5.31
CA MET A 12 26.54 6.54 -4.37
C MET A 12 27.97 6.83 -3.89
N GLU A 13 28.87 5.86 -4.01
CA GLU A 13 30.29 5.99 -3.69
C GLU A 13 31.08 6.57 -4.87
N LYS A 14 32.32 6.96 -4.58
CA LYS A 14 33.21 7.45 -5.62
C LYS A 14 33.52 6.34 -6.64
N ARG A 15 33.19 6.60 -7.91
CA ARG A 15 33.57 5.72 -9.00
C ARG A 15 35.09 5.59 -9.12
N LEU A 16 35.58 4.35 -9.13
CA LEU A 16 36.97 4.04 -9.39
C LEU A 16 37.21 3.78 -10.90
N LYS A 17 38.44 3.91 -11.36
CA LYS A 17 38.78 3.63 -12.77
C LYS A 17 38.58 2.18 -13.19
N THR A 18 38.51 1.27 -12.21
CA THR A 18 38.29 -0.17 -12.39
C THR A 18 36.81 -0.54 -12.43
N ASP A 19 35.89 0.40 -12.20
CA ASP A 19 34.43 0.15 -12.20
C ASP A 19 33.93 0.13 -13.64
N GLU A 20 33.70 -1.06 -14.17
CA GLU A 20 33.28 -1.28 -15.57
C GLU A 20 31.81 -1.02 -15.80
N PHE A 21 30.98 -1.21 -14.76
CA PHE A 21 29.52 -1.20 -14.85
C PHE A 21 28.83 0.05 -14.29
N LEU A 22 29.61 1.00 -13.78
CA LEU A 22 29.13 2.24 -13.18
C LEU A 22 29.25 3.42 -14.12
N SER A 23 28.26 4.29 -14.10
CA SER A 23 28.24 5.56 -14.81
C SER A 23 28.32 6.74 -13.84
N ASN A 24 28.78 7.91 -14.30
CA ASN A 24 28.74 9.14 -13.51
C ASN A 24 27.34 9.74 -13.44
N ASP A 25 26.45 9.35 -14.33
CA ASP A 25 25.05 9.77 -14.43
C ASP A 25 24.18 8.56 -14.74
N GLY A 26 22.96 8.59 -14.27
CA GLY A 26 21.98 7.53 -14.48
C GLY A 26 20.72 7.76 -13.67
N ARG A 27 19.70 6.96 -13.95
CA ARG A 27 18.39 7.04 -13.27
C ARG A 27 18.22 6.00 -12.17
N VAL A 28 19.10 5.02 -12.12
CA VAL A 28 19.10 3.98 -11.08
C VAL A 28 20.35 4.16 -10.23
N MET A 29 20.15 4.37 -8.94
CA MET A 29 21.23 4.49 -7.99
C MET A 29 21.41 3.15 -7.27
N ASP A 30 22.55 2.48 -7.51
CA ASP A 30 22.94 1.33 -6.73
C ASP A 30 23.50 1.80 -5.37
N SER A 31 23.12 1.11 -4.31
CA SER A 31 23.45 1.48 -2.94
C SER A 31 23.56 0.26 -2.04
N MET A 32 24.01 0.48 -0.83
CA MET A 32 23.93 -0.54 0.23
C MET A 32 22.49 -0.94 0.48
N LEU A 33 22.28 -2.21 0.84
CA LEU A 33 20.97 -2.69 1.27
C LEU A 33 20.65 -2.08 2.65
N SER A 34 19.83 -1.05 2.64
CA SER A 34 19.42 -0.31 3.85
C SER A 34 18.08 0.39 3.62
N GLU A 35 17.07 -0.07 4.31
CA GLU A 35 15.75 0.55 4.34
C GLU A 35 15.80 1.97 4.92
N ASN A 36 16.61 2.17 5.95
CA ASN A 36 16.78 3.48 6.58
C ASN A 36 17.34 4.51 5.59
N LEU A 37 18.31 4.10 4.77
CA LEU A 37 18.92 4.97 3.77
C LEU A 37 17.91 5.30 2.66
N CYS A 38 17.18 4.29 2.17
CA CYS A 38 16.14 4.47 1.15
C CYS A 38 15.02 5.40 1.66
N GLN A 39 14.59 5.23 2.92
CA GLN A 39 13.64 6.11 3.58
C GLN A 39 14.15 7.55 3.63
N GLY A 40 15.38 7.77 4.09
CA GLY A 40 15.97 9.10 4.21
C GLY A 40 16.09 9.81 2.86
N TRP A 41 16.45 9.08 1.80
CA TRP A 41 16.48 9.65 0.44
C TRP A 41 15.10 10.00 -0.07
N LEU A 42 14.11 9.15 0.16
CA LEU A 42 12.73 9.44 -0.23
C LEU A 42 12.22 10.70 0.49
N GLU A 43 12.41 10.80 1.81
CA GLU A 43 12.02 11.98 2.57
C GLU A 43 12.67 13.26 2.02
N GLY A 44 13.99 13.23 1.77
CA GLY A 44 14.70 14.35 1.16
C GLY A 44 14.17 14.69 -0.23
N TYR A 45 13.84 13.69 -1.03
CA TYR A 45 13.28 13.88 -2.38
C TYR A 45 11.89 14.54 -2.35
N LEU A 46 11.02 14.12 -1.42
CA LEU A 46 9.69 14.71 -1.24
C LEU A 46 9.77 16.18 -0.83
N LEU A 47 10.75 16.54 0.02
CA LEU A 47 11.00 17.93 0.44
C LEU A 47 11.38 18.87 -0.71
N THR A 48 11.83 18.32 -1.85
CA THR A 48 12.09 19.11 -3.07
C THR A 48 10.85 19.31 -3.94
N GLY A 49 9.66 18.94 -3.48
CA GLY A 49 8.40 19.04 -4.21
C GLY A 49 8.16 17.91 -5.21
N ARG A 50 9.00 16.87 -5.19
CA ARG A 50 8.86 15.69 -6.06
C ARG A 50 8.02 14.63 -5.41
N HIS A 51 7.52 13.67 -6.22
CA HIS A 51 6.71 12.55 -5.78
C HIS A 51 7.52 11.26 -5.78
N GLY A 52 7.21 10.38 -4.84
CA GLY A 52 7.86 9.09 -4.74
C GLY A 52 7.11 8.10 -3.86
N PHE A 53 7.61 6.88 -3.82
CA PHE A 53 7.11 5.85 -2.94
C PHE A 53 8.23 4.90 -2.52
N PHE A 54 8.09 4.33 -1.34
CA PHE A 54 8.95 3.29 -0.81
C PHE A 54 8.27 1.94 -1.01
N HIS A 55 8.97 1.03 -1.68
CA HIS A 55 8.48 -0.33 -1.88
C HIS A 55 9.26 -1.29 -0.98
N SER A 56 8.54 -2.11 -0.22
CA SER A 56 9.12 -3.15 0.62
C SER A 56 8.11 -4.28 0.85
N TYR A 57 8.55 -5.30 1.58
CA TYR A 57 7.67 -6.30 2.17
C TYR A 57 7.30 -5.90 3.58
N GLU A 58 6.11 -6.27 4.02
CA GLU A 58 5.65 -5.99 5.39
C GLU A 58 6.64 -6.52 6.44
N ALA A 59 7.22 -7.70 6.19
CA ALA A 59 8.18 -8.32 7.09
C ALA A 59 9.46 -7.50 7.32
N PHE A 60 9.89 -6.68 6.36
CA PHE A 60 11.16 -5.95 6.44
C PHE A 60 10.97 -4.47 6.80
N VAL A 61 9.82 -3.90 6.52
CA VAL A 61 9.60 -2.46 6.65
C VAL A 61 9.66 -1.96 8.09
N ARG A 62 9.48 -2.83 9.08
CA ARG A 62 9.51 -2.45 10.49
C ARG A 62 10.82 -1.81 10.95
N VAL A 63 11.92 -2.10 10.30
CA VAL A 63 13.22 -1.49 10.62
C VAL A 63 13.21 0.04 10.53
N ILE A 64 12.28 0.63 9.76
CA ILE A 64 12.11 2.09 9.62
C ILE A 64 11.03 2.70 10.50
N ASP A 65 10.45 1.96 11.42
CA ASP A 65 9.35 2.41 12.29
C ASP A 65 9.63 3.75 13.00
N SER A 66 10.85 3.89 13.52
CA SER A 66 11.25 5.11 14.20
C SER A 66 11.30 6.34 13.27
N MET A 67 11.75 6.15 12.04
CA MET A 67 11.81 7.21 11.03
C MET A 67 10.39 7.65 10.62
N VAL A 68 9.51 6.68 10.36
CA VAL A 68 8.10 6.95 10.05
C VAL A 68 7.41 7.71 11.19
N ASN A 69 7.69 7.31 12.43
CA ASN A 69 7.14 8.00 13.60
C ASN A 69 7.64 9.45 13.72
N GLN A 70 8.90 9.68 13.41
CA GLN A 70 9.44 11.05 13.37
C GLN A 70 8.84 11.86 12.23
N HIS A 71 8.69 11.28 11.06
CA HIS A 71 8.03 11.93 9.92
C HIS A 71 6.58 12.31 10.24
N ALA A 72 5.82 11.42 10.87
CA ALA A 72 4.45 11.69 11.29
C ALA A 72 4.36 12.85 12.30
N LYS A 73 5.27 12.90 13.28
CA LYS A 73 5.35 14.03 14.23
C LYS A 73 5.68 15.33 13.53
N TRP A 74 6.64 15.27 12.61
CA TRP A 74 7.06 16.44 11.84
C TRP A 74 5.92 16.96 10.96
N LEU A 75 5.19 16.11 10.24
CA LEU A 75 4.01 16.52 9.45
C LEU A 75 2.96 17.20 10.32
N LYS A 76 2.66 16.62 11.49
CA LYS A 76 1.69 17.21 12.43
C LYS A 76 2.05 18.64 12.82
N VAL A 77 3.32 18.87 13.16
CA VAL A 77 3.79 20.21 13.53
C VAL A 77 3.79 21.14 12.32
N CYS A 78 4.23 20.67 11.16
CA CYS A 78 4.29 21.47 9.93
C CYS A 78 2.91 21.95 9.48
N ASN A 79 1.87 21.13 9.63
CA ASN A 79 0.50 21.49 9.28
C ASN A 79 -0.07 22.64 10.13
N GLU A 80 0.54 22.94 11.29
CA GLU A 80 0.15 24.05 12.16
C GLU A 80 0.88 25.37 11.81
N ILE A 81 1.84 25.34 10.85
CA ILE A 81 2.67 26.48 10.50
C ILE A 81 2.13 27.17 9.24
N PRO A 82 1.50 28.37 9.32
CA PRO A 82 0.75 28.96 8.21
C PRO A 82 1.57 29.33 6.96
N TRP A 83 2.86 29.56 7.11
CA TRP A 83 3.75 29.97 6.01
C TRP A 83 4.45 28.80 5.34
N ARG A 84 4.25 27.59 5.82
CA ARG A 84 4.91 26.41 5.28
C ARG A 84 4.09 25.80 4.15
N GLU A 85 4.74 25.61 3.01
CA GLU A 85 4.14 24.92 1.87
C GLU A 85 3.88 23.44 2.18
N GLU A 86 2.81 22.91 1.59
CA GLU A 86 2.51 21.49 1.63
C GLU A 86 3.53 20.67 0.85
N ILE A 87 3.91 19.52 1.39
CA ILE A 87 4.83 18.59 0.72
C ILE A 87 4.10 17.37 0.18
N SER A 88 4.69 16.74 -0.82
CA SER A 88 4.20 15.46 -1.34
C SER A 88 4.17 14.41 -0.25
N SER A 89 3.13 13.59 -0.24
CA SER A 89 2.95 12.54 0.77
C SER A 89 4.04 11.48 0.70
N LEU A 90 4.38 10.94 1.86
CA LEU A 90 5.25 9.78 1.99
C LEU A 90 4.43 8.51 1.74
N ASN A 91 4.71 7.82 0.64
CA ASN A 91 3.91 6.68 0.21
C ASN A 91 4.68 5.38 0.36
N TYR A 92 4.05 4.37 0.93
CA TYR A 92 4.54 3.00 1.02
C TYR A 92 3.68 2.06 0.18
N VAL A 93 4.34 1.16 -0.54
CA VAL A 93 3.69 0.03 -1.21
C VAL A 93 4.31 -1.24 -0.64
N LEU A 94 3.55 -1.94 0.18
CA LEU A 94 3.95 -3.21 0.78
C LEU A 94 3.43 -4.34 -0.08
N SER A 95 4.31 -4.96 -0.85
CA SER A 95 3.94 -5.97 -1.86
C SER A 95 4.03 -7.42 -1.36
N SER A 96 4.17 -7.64 -0.07
CA SER A 96 4.06 -8.94 0.57
C SER A 96 3.47 -8.72 1.94
N HIS A 97 2.31 -9.29 2.20
CA HIS A 97 1.53 -9.09 3.41
C HIS A 97 1.47 -10.37 4.25
N ILE A 98 1.00 -10.25 5.49
CA ILE A 98 0.96 -11.32 6.47
C ILE A 98 0.15 -12.55 6.03
N TRP A 99 -0.84 -12.38 5.16
CA TRP A 99 -1.71 -13.47 4.70
C TRP A 99 -1.05 -14.42 3.71
N GLN A 100 0.08 -14.01 3.08
CA GLN A 100 0.81 -14.79 2.09
C GLN A 100 2.31 -14.55 2.22
N GLN A 101 2.93 -15.11 3.26
CA GLN A 101 4.35 -14.91 3.56
C GLN A 101 5.24 -16.14 3.25
N ASP A 102 4.78 -17.03 2.41
CA ASP A 102 5.42 -18.29 2.05
C ASP A 102 6.84 -18.16 1.47
N HIS A 103 7.19 -16.99 0.90
CA HIS A 103 8.53 -16.74 0.37
C HIS A 103 9.39 -15.79 1.20
N ASN A 104 8.93 -15.33 2.33
CA ASN A 104 9.75 -14.48 3.21
C ASN A 104 10.50 -15.29 4.27
N GLY A 105 10.25 -16.60 4.35
CA GLY A 105 10.72 -17.46 5.44
C GLY A 105 10.05 -17.11 6.77
N TYR A 106 9.80 -18.11 7.59
CA TYR A 106 9.09 -17.91 8.87
C TYR A 106 9.84 -17.04 9.88
N THR A 107 11.14 -16.85 9.72
CA THR A 107 12.00 -16.02 10.59
C THR A 107 11.95 -14.52 10.28
N HIS A 108 11.32 -14.11 9.18
CA HIS A 108 11.27 -12.72 8.73
C HIS A 108 9.86 -12.10 8.86
N GLN A 109 9.01 -12.69 9.68
CA GLN A 109 7.63 -12.23 9.84
C GLN A 109 7.51 -11.24 10.99
N ASP A 110 7.41 -9.96 10.67
CA ASP A 110 7.16 -8.91 11.66
C ASP A 110 6.06 -7.95 11.16
N PRO A 111 4.77 -8.24 11.44
CA PRO A 111 3.65 -7.39 11.00
C PRO A 111 3.48 -6.12 11.84
N GLY A 112 4.36 -5.88 12.81
CA GLY A 112 4.23 -4.79 13.78
C GLY A 112 4.23 -3.39 13.19
N PHE A 113 4.69 -3.19 11.95
CA PHE A 113 4.66 -1.90 11.28
C PHE A 113 3.23 -1.37 11.10
N LEU A 114 2.31 -2.18 10.60
CA LEU A 114 0.91 -1.78 10.42
C LEU A 114 0.23 -1.55 11.77
N ASN A 115 0.49 -2.40 12.76
CA ASN A 115 -0.02 -2.22 14.13
C ASN A 115 0.43 -0.90 14.75
N HIS A 116 1.66 -0.47 14.47
CA HIS A 116 2.14 0.83 14.91
C HIS A 116 1.42 1.97 14.18
N LEU A 117 1.23 1.85 12.88
CA LEU A 117 0.63 2.92 12.07
C LEU A 117 -0.86 3.11 12.37
N VAL A 118 -1.61 2.05 12.65
CA VAL A 118 -3.05 2.14 12.96
C VAL A 118 -3.34 2.96 14.23
N THR A 119 -2.35 3.15 15.10
CA THR A 119 -2.47 4.01 16.30
C THR A 119 -2.34 5.50 15.99
N LYS A 120 -1.97 5.88 14.77
CA LYS A 120 -1.81 7.27 14.36
C LYS A 120 -3.15 7.86 13.93
N LYS A 121 -3.21 9.20 13.92
CA LYS A 121 -4.41 9.89 13.47
C LYS A 121 -4.59 9.77 11.97
N ALA A 122 -5.82 9.60 11.52
CA ALA A 122 -6.19 9.47 10.10
C ALA A 122 -5.96 10.76 9.27
N ASP A 123 -5.78 11.90 9.93
CA ASP A 123 -5.38 13.16 9.29
C ASP A 123 -3.90 13.19 8.88
N ILE A 124 -3.10 12.24 9.39
CA ILE A 124 -1.67 12.10 9.06
C ILE A 124 -1.39 10.78 8.36
N VAL A 125 -1.93 9.66 8.85
CA VAL A 125 -1.64 8.32 8.31
C VAL A 125 -2.90 7.68 7.75
N ARG A 126 -2.80 7.16 6.53
CA ARG A 126 -3.85 6.43 5.85
C ARG A 126 -3.34 5.08 5.38
N MET A 127 -4.16 4.05 5.56
CA MET A 127 -3.87 2.70 5.08
C MET A 127 -4.95 2.27 4.09
N TYR A 128 -4.53 1.64 3.02
CA TYR A 128 -5.38 1.15 1.95
C TYR A 128 -5.14 -0.35 1.75
N LEU A 129 -6.21 -1.11 1.73
CA LEU A 129 -6.18 -2.56 1.56
C LEU A 129 -6.98 -2.96 0.30
N PRO A 130 -6.48 -2.64 -0.89
CA PRO A 130 -7.20 -2.88 -2.13
C PRO A 130 -7.44 -4.38 -2.36
N PRO A 131 -8.66 -4.77 -2.80
CA PRO A 131 -9.01 -6.17 -3.02
C PRO A 131 -8.52 -6.74 -4.34
N ASP A 132 -8.10 -5.89 -5.28
CA ASP A 132 -7.62 -6.28 -6.60
C ASP A 132 -6.69 -5.23 -7.24
N ALA A 133 -6.13 -5.54 -8.42
CA ALA A 133 -5.15 -4.69 -9.09
C ALA A 133 -5.73 -3.35 -9.56
N ASN A 134 -6.99 -3.28 -10.00
CA ASN A 134 -7.61 -2.02 -10.42
C ASN A 134 -7.84 -1.09 -9.22
N CYS A 135 -8.26 -1.64 -8.09
CA CYS A 135 -8.34 -0.89 -6.83
C CYS A 135 -6.95 -0.43 -6.36
N LEU A 136 -5.93 -1.29 -6.48
CA LEU A 136 -4.54 -0.94 -6.17
C LEU A 136 -4.07 0.26 -7.01
N LEU A 137 -4.29 0.23 -8.32
CA LEU A 137 -3.92 1.33 -9.22
C LEU A 137 -4.67 2.62 -8.88
N SER A 138 -5.96 2.53 -8.58
CA SER A 138 -6.77 3.69 -8.18
C SER A 138 -6.27 4.30 -6.87
N CYS A 139 -5.98 3.48 -5.86
CA CYS A 139 -5.41 3.94 -4.58
C CYS A 139 -4.02 4.54 -4.78
N PHE A 140 -3.17 3.91 -5.58
CA PHE A 140 -1.82 4.41 -5.85
C PHE A 140 -1.84 5.78 -6.54
N ASP A 141 -2.67 5.93 -7.58
CA ASP A 141 -2.85 7.22 -8.27
C ASP A 141 -3.31 8.32 -7.31
N HIS A 142 -4.26 8.00 -6.43
CA HIS A 142 -4.69 8.91 -5.37
C HIS A 142 -3.53 9.26 -4.43
N CYS A 143 -2.82 8.28 -3.89
CA CYS A 143 -1.76 8.48 -2.91
C CYS A 143 -0.62 9.37 -3.43
N VAL A 144 -0.17 9.16 -4.67
CA VAL A 144 0.92 9.97 -5.25
C VAL A 144 0.52 11.43 -5.53
N LYS A 145 -0.77 11.72 -5.60
CA LYS A 145 -1.31 13.08 -5.77
C LYS A 145 -1.59 13.80 -4.45
N THR A 146 -1.62 13.07 -3.34
CA THR A 146 -1.88 13.66 -2.02
C THR A 146 -0.67 14.41 -1.47
N LYS A 147 -0.94 15.31 -0.52
CA LYS A 147 0.07 16.08 0.20
C LYS A 147 -0.15 15.95 1.70
N ASN A 148 0.93 16.07 2.46
CA ASN A 148 0.95 16.06 3.92
C ASN A 148 0.41 14.78 4.58
N TYR A 149 0.47 13.64 3.88
CA TYR A 149 0.09 12.34 4.43
C TYR A 149 1.26 11.35 4.43
N ILE A 150 1.10 10.34 5.24
CA ILE A 150 1.79 9.05 5.12
C ILE A 150 0.75 8.06 4.63
N ASN A 151 0.89 7.57 3.42
CA ASN A 151 -0.01 6.59 2.83
C ASN A 151 0.67 5.22 2.80
N VAL A 152 -0.05 4.18 3.19
CA VAL A 152 0.42 2.80 3.16
C VAL A 152 -0.57 1.97 2.36
N ILE A 153 -0.10 1.38 1.28
CA ILE A 153 -0.89 0.50 0.41
C ILE A 153 -0.39 -0.92 0.61
N ILE A 154 -1.28 -1.81 1.02
CA ILE A 154 -0.99 -3.22 1.20
C ILE A 154 -1.40 -3.97 -0.08
N ALA A 155 -0.43 -4.64 -0.71
CA ALA A 155 -0.63 -5.35 -1.95
C ALA A 155 -0.08 -6.78 -1.87
N SER A 156 -0.55 -7.66 -2.74
CA SER A 156 0.00 -8.99 -2.89
C SER A 156 1.24 -9.00 -3.77
N LYS A 157 2.12 -9.95 -3.51
CA LYS A 157 3.24 -10.30 -4.39
C LYS A 157 2.81 -11.25 -5.51
N HIS A 158 1.80 -12.05 -5.26
CA HIS A 158 1.26 -13.02 -6.20
C HIS A 158 0.13 -12.46 -7.05
N PRO A 159 -0.07 -13.03 -8.24
CA PRO A 159 -1.27 -12.74 -9.03
C PRO A 159 -2.53 -13.06 -8.23
N SER A 160 -3.43 -12.10 -8.12
CA SER A 160 -4.73 -12.24 -7.48
C SER A 160 -5.86 -12.10 -8.50
N ARG A 161 -7.07 -12.48 -8.09
CA ARG A 161 -8.25 -12.34 -8.94
C ARG A 161 -8.62 -10.87 -9.12
N GLN A 162 -9.09 -10.54 -10.30
CA GLN A 162 -9.64 -9.23 -10.63
C GLN A 162 -11.16 -9.27 -10.45
N TRP A 163 -11.68 -8.39 -9.60
CA TRP A 163 -13.09 -8.35 -9.23
C TRP A 163 -13.85 -7.21 -9.93
N LEU A 164 -13.25 -6.04 -9.97
CA LEU A 164 -13.88 -4.82 -10.47
C LEU A 164 -13.19 -4.36 -11.77
N THR A 165 -13.99 -3.85 -12.70
CA THR A 165 -13.45 -3.06 -13.81
C THR A 165 -12.78 -1.79 -13.28
N MET A 166 -11.95 -1.13 -14.10
CA MET A 166 -11.28 0.11 -13.66
C MET A 166 -12.26 1.20 -13.24
N ASP A 167 -13.36 1.37 -13.98
CA ASP A 167 -14.39 2.37 -13.67
C ASP A 167 -15.12 2.07 -12.36
N GLU A 168 -15.40 0.81 -12.09
CA GLU A 168 -15.99 0.37 -10.81
C GLU A 168 -15.01 0.55 -9.66
N ALA A 169 -13.73 0.21 -9.87
CA ALA A 169 -12.67 0.37 -8.89
C ALA A 169 -12.49 1.84 -8.48
N ILE A 170 -12.47 2.76 -9.44
CA ILE A 170 -12.39 4.20 -9.17
C ILE A 170 -13.57 4.66 -8.30
N LYS A 171 -14.80 4.25 -8.64
CA LYS A 171 -15.99 4.60 -7.87
C LYS A 171 -15.95 4.01 -6.46
N HIS A 172 -15.50 2.75 -6.34
CA HIS A 172 -15.38 2.04 -5.07
C HIS A 172 -14.32 2.69 -4.16
N CYS A 173 -13.12 2.89 -4.68
CA CYS A 173 -12.00 3.49 -3.94
C CYS A 173 -12.28 4.95 -3.52
N THR A 174 -13.01 5.73 -4.35
CA THR A 174 -13.42 7.09 -4.00
C THR A 174 -14.33 7.11 -2.76
N LYS A 175 -15.17 6.08 -2.58
CA LYS A 175 -16.04 5.94 -1.40
C LYS A 175 -15.34 5.30 -0.21
N GLY A 176 -14.30 4.49 -0.47
CA GLY A 176 -13.57 3.71 0.52
C GLY A 176 -14.31 2.47 1.04
N ILE A 177 -15.64 2.38 0.82
CA ILE A 177 -16.50 1.26 1.22
C ILE A 177 -17.62 1.10 0.20
N GLY A 178 -18.03 -0.13 -0.07
CA GLY A 178 -19.14 -0.39 -0.99
C GLY A 178 -19.75 -1.79 -0.84
N ILE A 179 -21.03 -1.86 -1.17
CA ILE A 179 -21.75 -3.12 -1.28
C ILE A 179 -21.44 -3.72 -2.66
N TRP A 180 -21.03 -4.98 -2.67
CA TRP A 180 -20.79 -5.75 -3.89
C TRP A 180 -22.04 -6.57 -4.23
N ASN A 181 -22.88 -6.02 -5.12
CA ASN A 181 -24.15 -6.60 -5.49
C ASN A 181 -24.00 -8.01 -6.12
N PHE A 182 -22.93 -8.27 -6.86
CA PHE A 182 -22.68 -9.60 -7.45
C PHE A 182 -22.45 -10.69 -6.39
N ALA A 183 -21.99 -10.32 -5.21
CA ALA A 183 -21.74 -11.22 -4.09
C ALA A 183 -22.90 -11.23 -3.07
N SER A 184 -23.82 -10.28 -3.16
CA SER A 184 -24.98 -10.14 -2.26
C SER A 184 -26.21 -10.84 -2.82
N ASN A 185 -27.15 -11.25 -1.94
CA ASN A 185 -28.46 -11.80 -2.33
C ASN A 185 -29.64 -11.19 -1.53
N ASP A 186 -29.40 -10.10 -0.80
CA ASP A 186 -30.42 -9.41 -0.01
C ASP A 186 -31.39 -8.56 -0.85
N GLY A 187 -31.07 -8.32 -2.13
CA GLY A 187 -31.90 -7.54 -3.05
C GLY A 187 -32.17 -6.10 -2.58
N GLY A 188 -31.31 -5.55 -1.72
CA GLY A 188 -31.45 -4.24 -1.11
C GLY A 188 -32.36 -4.21 0.12
N SER A 189 -32.93 -5.35 0.54
CA SER A 189 -33.72 -5.46 1.79
C SER A 189 -32.79 -5.56 3.00
N GLU A 190 -33.35 -5.58 4.21
CA GLU A 190 -32.59 -5.82 5.43
C GLU A 190 -31.90 -7.18 5.35
N PRO A 191 -30.57 -7.25 5.46
CA PRO A 191 -29.84 -8.51 5.44
C PRO A 191 -29.91 -9.23 6.79
N ASP A 192 -29.92 -10.57 6.76
CA ASP A 192 -29.76 -11.38 7.96
C ASP A 192 -28.28 -11.45 8.39
N LEU A 193 -27.38 -11.33 7.40
CA LEU A 193 -25.93 -11.37 7.63
C LEU A 193 -25.22 -10.33 6.74
N VAL A 194 -24.27 -9.59 7.33
CA VAL A 194 -23.32 -8.76 6.60
C VAL A 194 -21.95 -9.42 6.63
N MET A 195 -21.44 -9.78 5.45
CA MET A 195 -20.07 -10.27 5.27
C MET A 195 -19.19 -9.09 4.84
N ALA A 196 -18.20 -8.74 5.65
CA ALA A 196 -17.30 -7.62 5.35
C ALA A 196 -15.84 -8.08 5.19
N SER A 197 -15.12 -7.47 4.25
CA SER A 197 -13.71 -7.78 3.98
C SER A 197 -12.93 -6.56 3.50
N CYS A 198 -11.60 -6.62 3.64
CA CYS A 198 -10.65 -5.69 3.04
C CYS A 198 -9.38 -6.47 2.63
N GLY A 199 -8.64 -5.93 1.64
CA GLY A 199 -7.46 -6.60 1.09
C GLY A 199 -7.81 -7.74 0.14
N ASP A 200 -6.81 -8.27 -0.56
CA ASP A 200 -6.99 -9.26 -1.63
C ASP A 200 -7.34 -10.67 -1.08
N THR A 201 -6.49 -11.22 -0.24
CA THR A 201 -6.69 -12.57 0.32
C THR A 201 -7.93 -12.66 1.21
N PRO A 202 -8.16 -11.77 2.20
CA PRO A 202 -9.38 -11.83 3.00
C PRO A 202 -10.66 -11.64 2.16
N THR A 203 -10.61 -10.84 1.09
CA THR A 203 -11.75 -10.68 0.18
C THR A 203 -12.04 -11.96 -0.60
N LEU A 204 -11.01 -12.65 -1.10
CA LEU A 204 -11.16 -13.94 -1.75
C LEU A 204 -11.82 -14.97 -0.82
N GLU A 205 -11.32 -15.08 0.40
CA GLU A 205 -11.84 -16.03 1.40
C GLU A 205 -13.28 -15.68 1.84
N ALA A 206 -13.57 -14.41 2.04
CA ALA A 206 -14.90 -13.96 2.41
C ALA A 206 -15.92 -14.20 1.27
N LEU A 207 -15.53 -14.01 0.00
CA LEU A 207 -16.35 -14.35 -1.16
C LEU A 207 -16.63 -15.85 -1.24
N ALA A 208 -15.60 -16.69 -1.01
CA ALA A 208 -15.75 -18.14 -0.98
C ALA A 208 -16.69 -18.57 0.15
N ALA A 209 -16.51 -18.04 1.36
CA ALA A 209 -17.40 -18.30 2.49
C ALA A 209 -18.84 -17.86 2.20
N THR A 210 -19.03 -16.70 1.58
CA THR A 210 -20.37 -16.22 1.16
C THR A 210 -21.03 -17.17 0.16
N ALA A 211 -20.27 -17.68 -0.82
CA ALA A 211 -20.80 -18.65 -1.79
C ALA A 211 -21.23 -19.95 -1.11
N ILE A 212 -20.44 -20.48 -0.16
CA ILE A 212 -20.76 -21.68 0.62
C ILE A 212 -22.03 -21.46 1.47
N LEU A 213 -22.13 -20.32 2.13
CA LEU A 213 -23.32 -19.99 2.93
C LEU A 213 -24.59 -19.93 2.07
N ARG A 214 -24.51 -19.28 0.92
CA ARG A 214 -25.65 -19.20 -0.02
C ARG A 214 -26.07 -20.57 -0.58
N GLN A 215 -25.12 -21.48 -0.74
CA GLN A 215 -25.40 -22.84 -1.19
C GLN A 215 -26.11 -23.70 -0.13
N ASN A 216 -25.68 -23.56 1.14
CA ASN A 216 -26.18 -24.38 2.25
C ASN A 216 -27.39 -23.76 2.97
N PHE A 217 -27.54 -22.45 2.88
CA PHE A 217 -28.62 -21.69 3.52
C PHE A 217 -29.21 -20.69 2.50
N PRO A 218 -29.95 -21.17 1.48
CA PRO A 218 -30.46 -20.32 0.40
C PRO A 218 -31.46 -19.26 0.84
N GLU A 219 -32.11 -19.43 1.98
CA GLU A 219 -33.03 -18.48 2.59
C GLU A 219 -32.31 -17.29 3.25
N LEU A 220 -31.01 -17.43 3.57
CA LEU A 220 -30.22 -16.42 4.27
C LEU A 220 -29.93 -15.24 3.34
N LYS A 221 -30.36 -14.05 3.72
CA LYS A 221 -30.07 -12.80 3.01
C LYS A 221 -28.71 -12.27 3.42
N ILE A 222 -27.74 -12.33 2.52
CA ILE A 222 -26.36 -11.91 2.78
C ILE A 222 -26.06 -10.65 1.99
N ARG A 223 -25.54 -9.65 2.68
CA ARG A 223 -24.94 -8.46 2.07
C ARG A 223 -23.43 -8.53 2.16
N PHE A 224 -22.76 -8.46 1.01
CA PHE A 224 -21.29 -8.42 0.96
C PHE A 224 -20.82 -6.97 0.88
N VAL A 225 -19.91 -6.59 1.78
CA VAL A 225 -19.32 -5.25 1.87
C VAL A 225 -17.80 -5.36 1.75
N ASN A 226 -17.22 -4.59 0.84
CA ASN A 226 -15.78 -4.46 0.77
C ASN A 226 -15.32 -3.07 1.21
N VAL A 227 -14.20 -3.02 1.92
CA VAL A 227 -13.51 -1.81 2.40
C VAL A 227 -12.13 -1.75 1.76
N VAL A 228 -11.68 -0.55 1.38
CA VAL A 228 -10.39 -0.32 0.71
C VAL A 228 -9.40 0.36 1.64
#